data_f3b98a0391030ade473a2b97f8bb777e
#
_entry.id   f3b98a0391030ade473a2b97f8bb777e
#
_cell.length_a   1.000
_cell.length_b   1.000
_cell.length_c   1.000
_cell.angle_alpha   90.00
_cell.angle_beta   90.00
_cell.angle_gamma   90.00
#
_symmetry.space_group_name_H-M   'P 1'
#
loop_
_entity.id
_entity.type
_entity.pdbx_description
1 polymer ?
#
loop_
_entity_poly.entity_id
_entity_poly.type
_entity_poly.pdbx_seq_one_letter_code
_entity_poly.pdbx_strand_id
1 'polypeptide(L)' 'RHTYALPVTIEDGCWIGGGVIILPGITIGKGSVIGAGSVVTKNIPPDSLAAGNPCKVIRKINGSREQ' A
#
# COMPACT_ATOMS: atom_id res chain seq x y z
N ARG A 1 -17.28 -17.18 -18.44
CA ARG A 1 -16.57 -15.93 -18.37
C ARG A 1 -15.40 -16.03 -17.38
N HIS A 2 -14.30 -15.48 -17.73
CA HIS A 2 -13.12 -15.55 -16.88
C HIS A 2 -12.69 -14.18 -16.44
N THR A 3 -12.28 -14.13 -15.21
CA THR A 3 -11.65 -12.96 -14.67
C THR A 3 -10.27 -13.37 -14.18
N TYR A 4 -9.26 -12.71 -14.70
CA TYR A 4 -7.89 -12.97 -14.29
C TYR A 4 -7.47 -11.89 -13.33
N ALA A 5 -7.33 -12.26 -12.09
CA ALA A 5 -6.86 -11.35 -11.07
C ALA A 5 -5.36 -11.55 -10.94
N LEU A 6 -4.61 -10.51 -11.21
CA LEU A 6 -3.19 -10.52 -10.92
C LEU A 6 -3.00 -10.48 -9.41
N PRO A 7 -2.00 -11.18 -8.89
CA PRO A 7 -1.81 -11.20 -7.45
C PRO A 7 -1.48 -9.82 -6.89
N VAL A 8 -1.93 -9.60 -5.67
CA VAL A 8 -1.51 -8.46 -4.88
C VAL A 8 -0.36 -8.93 -3.99
N THR A 9 0.71 -8.17 -3.97
CA THR A 9 1.88 -8.48 -3.15
C THR A 9 2.02 -7.44 -2.06
N ILE A 10 1.99 -7.88 -0.82
CA ILE A 10 2.23 -7.01 0.33
C ILE A 10 3.50 -7.51 1.00
N GLU A 11 4.55 -6.71 0.93
CA GLU A 11 5.84 -7.09 1.47
C GLU A 11 5.85 -6.97 2.99
N ASP A 12 6.95 -7.40 3.59
CA ASP A 12 7.02 -7.53 5.04
C ASP A 12 6.87 -6.19 5.76
N GLY A 13 6.27 -6.25 6.93
CA GLY A 13 6.19 -5.10 7.81
C GLY A 13 5.22 -4.01 7.39
N CYS A 14 4.36 -4.29 6.44
CA CYS A 14 3.36 -3.32 6.03
C CYS A 14 2.20 -3.25 7.03
N TRP A 15 1.64 -2.06 7.15
CA TRP A 15 0.47 -1.84 7.97
C TRP A 15 -0.67 -1.35 7.07
N ILE A 16 -1.71 -2.13 6.98
CA ILE A 16 -2.83 -1.84 6.07
C ILE A 16 -4.05 -1.52 6.91
N GLY A 17 -4.57 -0.32 6.78
CA GLY A 17 -5.78 0.09 7.50
C GLY A 17 -7.02 -0.65 7.02
N GLY A 18 -8.09 -0.53 7.78
CA GLY A 18 -9.35 -1.19 7.45
C GLY A 18 -9.97 -0.65 6.17
N GLY A 19 -10.62 -1.52 5.43
CA GLY A 19 -11.35 -1.11 4.23
C GLY A 19 -10.48 -0.69 3.05
N VAL A 20 -9.19 -0.99 3.08
CA VAL A 20 -8.30 -0.67 1.96
C VAL A 20 -8.60 -1.60 0.79
N ILE A 21 -8.71 -1.01 -0.37
CA ILE A 21 -8.86 -1.75 -1.63
C ILE A 21 -7.57 -1.64 -2.40
N ILE A 22 -7.01 -2.77 -2.80
CA ILE A 22 -5.78 -2.82 -3.58
C ILE A 22 -6.10 -3.48 -4.91
N LEU A 23 -5.81 -2.78 -5.99
CA LEU A 23 -6.11 -3.31 -7.32
C LEU A 23 -5.19 -4.47 -7.67
N PRO A 24 -5.62 -5.35 -8.58
CA PRO A 24 -4.80 -6.48 -8.99
C PRO A 24 -3.44 -6.05 -9.55
N GLY A 25 -2.42 -6.84 -9.26
CA GLY A 25 -1.07 -6.60 -9.77
C GLY A 25 -0.26 -5.58 -9.02
N ILE A 26 -0.81 -5.03 -7.94
CA ILE A 26 -0.14 -3.99 -7.15
C ILE A 26 0.80 -4.63 -6.13
N THR A 27 1.93 -3.98 -5.93
CA THR A 27 2.88 -4.34 -4.88
C THR A 27 2.97 -3.20 -3.87
N ILE A 28 2.77 -3.53 -2.60
CA ILE A 28 3.00 -2.60 -1.49
C ILE A 28 4.40 -2.88 -0.95
N GLY A 29 5.29 -1.92 -1.08
CA GLY A 29 6.68 -2.08 -0.64
C GLY A 29 6.79 -2.23 0.87
N LYS A 30 7.82 -2.95 1.30
CA LYS A 30 7.99 -3.30 2.72
C LYS A 30 7.97 -2.08 3.62
N GLY A 31 7.45 -2.25 4.81
CA GLY A 31 7.43 -1.20 5.82
C GLY A 31 6.47 -0.06 5.55
N SER A 32 5.66 -0.15 4.51
CA SER A 32 4.73 0.92 4.17
C SER A 32 3.48 0.87 5.03
N VAL A 33 2.87 2.02 5.20
CA VAL A 33 1.60 2.17 5.94
C VAL A 33 0.56 2.72 4.98
N ILE A 34 -0.56 2.02 4.87
CA ILE A 34 -1.68 2.43 4.03
C ILE A 34 -2.84 2.83 4.91
N GLY A 35 -3.29 4.06 4.78
CA GLY A 35 -4.38 4.57 5.60
C GLY A 35 -5.71 3.90 5.30
N ALA A 36 -6.57 3.82 6.31
CA ALA A 36 -7.88 3.18 6.17
C ALA A 36 -8.71 3.80 5.05
N GLY A 37 -9.46 2.98 4.36
CA GLY A 37 -10.35 3.42 3.28
C GLY A 37 -9.66 3.82 2.00
N SER A 38 -8.37 3.58 1.88
CA SER A 38 -7.62 3.95 0.67
C SER A 38 -7.93 2.99 -0.48
N VAL A 39 -7.80 3.50 -1.69
CA VAL A 39 -7.89 2.69 -2.91
C VAL A 39 -6.55 2.76 -3.63
N VAL A 40 -5.78 1.68 -3.53
CA VAL A 40 -4.42 1.64 -4.06
C VAL A 40 -4.46 1.23 -5.52
N THR A 41 -4.09 2.14 -6.39
CA THR A 41 -4.16 1.94 -7.84
C THR A 41 -2.79 1.82 -8.49
N LYS A 42 -1.72 2.07 -7.74
CA LYS A 42 -0.34 1.99 -8.24
C LYS A 42 0.53 1.37 -7.17
N ASN A 43 1.66 0.82 -7.58
CA ASN A 43 2.63 0.28 -6.64
C ASN A 43 3.05 1.33 -5.62
N ILE A 44 3.25 0.88 -4.40
CA ILE A 44 3.71 1.75 -3.31
C ILE A 44 5.16 1.41 -3.02
N PRO A 45 6.07 2.40 -3.10
CA PRO A 45 7.47 2.14 -2.79
C PRO A 45 7.66 1.79 -1.31
N PRO A 46 8.76 1.14 -0.97
CA PRO A 46 9.02 0.78 0.43
C PRO A 46 9.03 1.98 1.36
N ASP A 47 8.70 1.75 2.60
CA ASP A 47 8.78 2.74 3.67
C ASP A 47 8.00 4.01 3.35
N SER A 48 6.80 3.86 2.81
CA SER A 48 5.95 4.98 2.42
C SER A 48 4.70 5.03 3.29
N LEU A 49 4.29 6.24 3.60
CA LEU A 49 2.96 6.48 4.15
C LEU A 49 2.08 6.92 2.99
N ALA A 50 1.03 6.18 2.73
CA ALA A 50 0.14 6.45 1.61
C ALA A 50 -1.32 6.36 2.04
N ALA A 51 -2.16 7.17 1.43
CA ALA A 51 -3.58 7.17 1.78
C ALA A 51 -4.40 7.86 0.69
N GLY A 52 -5.68 7.64 0.74
CA GLY A 52 -6.65 8.34 -0.09
C GLY A 52 -7.22 7.51 -1.23
N ASN A 53 -8.06 8.13 -1.99
CA ASN A 53 -8.67 7.54 -3.19
C ASN A 53 -8.59 8.55 -4.35
N PRO A 54 -7.73 8.33 -5.33
CA PRO A 54 -6.75 7.25 -5.39
C PRO A 54 -5.66 7.44 -4.32
N CYS A 55 -5.14 6.32 -3.84
CA CYS A 55 -4.10 6.35 -2.81
C CYS A 55 -2.82 6.96 -3.36
N LYS A 56 -2.26 7.87 -2.62
CA LYS A 56 -1.02 8.53 -3.01
C LYS A 56 -0.04 8.51 -1.85
N VAL A 57 1.22 8.44 -2.20
CA VAL A 57 2.27 8.53 -1.19
C VAL A 57 2.27 9.94 -0.60
N ILE A 58 2.09 10.01 0.70
CA ILE A 58 2.09 11.28 1.42
C ILE A 58 3.51 11.68 1.76
N ARG A 59 4.28 10.71 2.26
CA ARG A 59 5.68 10.92 2.60
C ARG A 59 6.37 9.59 2.81
N LYS A 60 7.68 9.62 2.88
CA LYS A 60 8.44 8.46 3.28
C LYS A 60 8.45 8.35 4.79
N ILE A 61 8.36 7.13 5.26
CA ILE A 61 8.54 6.84 6.67
C ILE A 61 10.02 6.60 6.89
N ASN A 62 10.61 7.39 7.78
CA ASN A 62 11.99 7.18 8.10
C ASN A 62 12.11 5.94 8.98
N GLY A 63 12.79 4.95 8.50
CA GLY A 63 12.85 3.67 9.17
C GLY A 63 13.51 3.66 10.54
N SER A 64 14.20 4.73 10.86
CA SER A 64 14.75 4.77 12.19
C SER A 64 13.70 5.25 13.16
N ARG A 65 13.43 5.21 13.67
CA ARG A 65 12.53 5.61 14.39
C ARG A 65 12.73 6.38 15.35
N GLU A 66 13.05 6.72 15.18
CA GLU A 66 13.13 7.35 15.77
C GLU A 66 12.66 7.84 16.26
N GLN A 67 12.77 7.81 16.47
CA GLN A 67 12.23 8.18 16.73
C GLN A 67 12.14 8.48 17.17
#